data_83b7395db41dd67d42475e241375dd4b
#
_entry.id   83b7395db41dd67d42475e241375dd4b
#
_cell.length_a   1.000
_cell.length_b   1.000
_cell.length_c   1.000
_cell.angle_alpha   90.00
_cell.angle_beta   90.00
_cell.angle_gamma   90.00
#
_symmetry.space_group_name_H-M   'P 1'
#
loop_
_entity.id
_entity.type
_entity.pdbx_description
1 polymer ?
#
loop_
_entity_poly.entity_id
_entity_poly.type
_entity_poly.pdbx_seq_one_letter_code
_entity_poly.pdbx_strand_id
1 'polypeptide(L)' 'MSFDDLITIDPDILGGTPVFKGTRVPVRTLFEYLENDYSLEEILECFPSLSREMIRKVLERSEQALLSPA' A
#
# COMPACT_ATOMS: atom_id res chain seq x y z
N MET A 1 -3.24 16.32 -2.22
CA MET A 1 -3.99 15.20 -2.77
C MET A 1 -4.03 14.06 -1.79
N SER A 2 -5.18 13.57 -1.52
CA SER A 2 -5.33 12.51 -0.54
C SER A 2 -5.02 11.15 -1.14
N PHE A 3 -4.92 10.13 -0.29
CA PHE A 3 -4.75 8.75 -0.73
C PHE A 3 -6.08 8.07 -1.05
N ASP A 4 -7.17 8.83 -1.17
CA ASP A 4 -8.52 8.27 -1.28
C ASP A 4 -8.69 7.33 -2.47
N ASP A 5 -7.94 7.56 -3.54
CA ASP A 5 -8.02 6.71 -4.74
C ASP A 5 -7.23 5.41 -4.58
N LEU A 6 -6.35 5.34 -3.59
CA LEU A 6 -5.43 4.21 -3.43
C LEU A 6 -5.63 3.47 -2.12
N ILE A 7 -6.07 4.16 -1.09
CA ILE A 7 -6.08 3.66 0.28
C ILE A 7 -7.44 3.90 0.90
N THR A 8 -7.94 2.90 1.61
CA THR A 8 -9.18 3.01 2.36
C THR A 8 -8.87 2.92 3.85
N ILE A 9 -9.46 3.82 4.62
CA ILE A 9 -9.39 3.75 6.08
C ILE A 9 -10.83 3.66 6.57
N ASP A 10 -11.21 2.47 7.06
CA ASP A 10 -12.57 2.19 7.48
C ASP A 10 -12.51 1.50 8.83
N PRO A 11 -13.21 2.04 9.85
CA PRO A 11 -13.17 1.42 11.20
C PRO A 11 -13.65 -0.03 11.19
N ASP A 12 -14.46 -0.43 10.20
CA ASP A 12 -14.95 -1.80 10.09
C ASP A 12 -13.95 -2.73 9.40
N ILE A 13 -12.86 -2.18 8.88
CA ILE A 13 -11.81 -2.99 8.23
C ILE A 13 -10.56 -2.87 9.08
N LEU A 14 -10.19 -3.96 9.74
CA LEU A 14 -8.98 -4.05 10.56
C LEU A 14 -8.85 -2.88 11.54
N GLY A 15 -10.00 -2.44 12.10
CA GLY A 15 -9.99 -1.40 13.12
C GLY A 15 -9.51 -0.04 12.64
N GLY A 16 -9.65 0.27 11.35
CA GLY A 16 -9.23 1.54 10.81
C GLY A 16 -7.81 1.55 10.26
N THR A 17 -7.18 0.39 10.16
CA THR A 17 -5.86 0.30 9.55
C THR A 17 -5.95 0.64 8.07
N PRO A 18 -5.07 1.49 7.54
CA PRO A 18 -5.08 1.79 6.11
C PRO A 18 -4.84 0.54 5.27
N VAL A 19 -5.74 0.29 4.32
CA VAL A 19 -5.62 -0.86 3.42
C VAL A 19 -5.67 -0.37 1.97
N PHE A 20 -5.18 -1.20 1.05
CA PHE A 20 -5.31 -0.88 -0.37
C PHE A 20 -6.78 -0.89 -0.73
N LYS A 21 -7.20 0.11 -1.51
CA LYS A 21 -8.60 0.27 -1.86
C LYS A 21 -9.14 -0.98 -2.53
N GLY A 22 -10.31 -1.41 -2.09
CA GLY A 22 -10.95 -2.61 -2.62
C GLY A 22 -10.38 -3.91 -2.09
N THR A 23 -9.47 -3.85 -1.13
CA THR A 23 -8.86 -5.05 -0.54
C THR A 23 -8.88 -4.93 0.97
N ARG A 24 -8.45 -6.01 1.63
CA ARG A 24 -8.21 -5.99 3.07
C ARG A 24 -6.71 -6.07 3.39
N VAL A 25 -5.87 -5.81 2.41
CA VAL A 25 -4.42 -5.89 2.59
C VAL A 25 -3.92 -4.58 3.17
N PRO A 26 -3.33 -4.60 4.38
CA PRO A 26 -2.81 -3.36 4.98
C PRO A 26 -1.65 -2.80 4.16
N VAL A 27 -1.63 -1.48 4.03
CA VAL A 27 -0.54 -0.83 3.30
C VAL A 27 0.80 -1.13 3.94
N ARG A 28 0.85 -1.17 5.26
CA ARG A 28 2.11 -1.46 5.97
C ARG A 28 2.68 -2.84 5.61
N THR A 29 1.82 -3.78 5.23
CA THR A 29 2.27 -5.11 4.84
C THR A 29 3.19 -5.04 3.61
N LEU A 30 2.88 -4.15 2.67
CA LEU A 30 3.76 -3.94 1.53
C LEU A 30 5.16 -3.56 1.97
N PHE A 31 5.27 -2.60 2.88
CA PHE A 31 6.58 -2.15 3.33
C PHE A 31 7.31 -3.22 4.14
N GLU A 32 6.58 -3.97 4.93
CA GLU A 32 7.18 -5.08 5.68
C GLU A 32 7.80 -6.12 4.75
N TYR A 33 7.09 -6.46 3.66
CA TYR A 33 7.60 -7.41 2.70
C TYR A 33 8.83 -6.87 1.99
N LEU A 34 8.81 -5.58 1.62
CA LEU A 34 9.96 -4.96 0.98
C LEU A 34 11.17 -4.94 1.92
N GLU A 35 10.95 -4.69 3.20
CA GLU A 35 12.03 -4.70 4.19
C GLU A 35 12.65 -6.09 4.33
N ASN A 36 11.90 -7.13 4.02
CA ASN A 36 12.37 -8.51 4.09
C ASN A 36 12.83 -9.03 2.73
N ASP A 37 13.16 -8.11 1.82
CA ASP A 37 13.77 -8.43 0.53
C ASP A 37 12.85 -9.17 -0.44
N TYR A 38 11.54 -9.08 -0.25
CA TYR A 38 10.58 -9.62 -1.22
C TYR A 38 10.55 -8.74 -2.45
N SER A 39 10.51 -9.35 -3.62
CA SER A 39 10.33 -8.60 -4.86
C SER A 39 8.86 -8.25 -5.08
N LEU A 40 8.61 -7.31 -6.01
CA LEU A 40 7.23 -6.97 -6.37
C LEU A 40 6.47 -8.17 -6.87
N GLU A 41 7.11 -9.01 -7.68
CA GLU A 41 6.48 -10.22 -8.19
C GLU A 41 6.06 -11.14 -7.07
N GLU A 42 6.92 -11.29 -6.07
CA GLU A 42 6.59 -12.15 -4.93
C GLU A 42 5.42 -11.61 -4.13
N ILE A 43 5.39 -10.28 -3.96
CA ILE A 43 4.28 -9.65 -3.24
C ILE A 43 2.98 -9.84 -4.00
N LEU A 44 3.01 -9.69 -5.32
CA LEU A 44 1.81 -9.87 -6.14
C LEU A 44 1.31 -11.32 -6.10
N GLU A 45 2.22 -12.28 -6.00
CA GLU A 45 1.83 -13.68 -5.85
C GLU A 45 1.17 -13.95 -4.50
N CYS A 46 1.69 -13.31 -3.45
CA CYS A 46 1.12 -13.48 -2.11
C CYS A 46 -0.23 -12.78 -1.96
N PHE A 47 -0.42 -11.68 -2.67
CA PHE A 47 -1.64 -10.88 -2.56
C PHE A 47 -2.23 -10.62 -3.93
N PRO A 48 -2.93 -11.60 -4.50
CA PRO A 48 -3.46 -11.48 -5.86
C PRO A 48 -4.49 -10.36 -6.04
N SER A 49 -5.04 -9.85 -4.94
CA SER A 49 -5.97 -8.72 -5.03
C SER A 49 -5.25 -7.39 -5.31
N LEU A 50 -3.93 -7.36 -5.20
CA LEU A 50 -3.16 -6.16 -5.52
C LEU A 50 -2.72 -6.20 -6.98
N SER A 51 -2.53 -5.00 -7.56
CA SER A 51 -1.95 -4.88 -8.88
C SER A 51 -0.61 -4.16 -8.78
N ARG A 52 0.24 -4.37 -9.78
CA ARG A 52 1.53 -3.69 -9.84
C ARG A 52 1.34 -2.18 -9.81
N GLU A 53 0.32 -1.69 -10.50
CA GLU A 53 0.07 -0.26 -10.56
C GLU A 53 -0.31 0.31 -9.21
N MET A 54 -1.14 -0.40 -8.45
CA MET A 54 -1.51 0.04 -7.11
C MET A 54 -0.29 0.19 -6.22
N ILE A 55 0.59 -0.81 -6.25
CA ILE A 55 1.80 -0.80 -5.44
C ILE A 55 2.69 0.36 -5.86
N ARG A 56 2.87 0.54 -7.17
CA ARG A 56 3.73 1.60 -7.68
C ARG A 56 3.22 2.98 -7.26
N LYS A 57 1.91 3.18 -7.36
CA LYS A 57 1.33 4.48 -6.99
C LYS A 57 1.49 4.78 -5.51
N VAL A 58 1.32 3.78 -4.66
CA VAL A 58 1.52 3.97 -3.23
C VAL A 58 2.98 4.30 -2.94
N LEU A 59 3.91 3.62 -3.58
CA LEU A 59 5.33 3.89 -3.39
C LEU A 59 5.69 5.30 -3.86
N GLU A 60 5.14 5.73 -5.00
CA GLU A 60 5.37 7.08 -5.48
C GLU A 60 4.89 8.14 -4.50
N ARG A 61 3.69 7.92 -3.94
CA ARG A 61 3.15 8.86 -2.96
C ARG A 61 4.00 8.91 -1.72
N SER A 62 4.48 7.76 -1.27
CA SER A 62 5.36 7.69 -0.11
C SER A 62 6.68 8.42 -0.37
N GLU A 63 7.23 8.25 -1.55
CA GLU A 63 8.46 8.93 -1.93
C GLU A 63 8.26 10.44 -1.95
N GLN A 64 7.17 10.89 -2.54
CA GLN A 64 6.87 12.33 -2.59
C GLN A 64 6.72 12.92 -1.20
N ALA A 65 6.08 12.20 -0.29
CA ALA A 65 5.91 12.66 1.07
C ALA A 65 7.24 12.81 1.80
N LEU A 66 8.18 11.91 1.54
CA LEU A 66 9.50 11.95 2.17
C LEU A 66 10.40 13.02 1.58
N LEU A 67 10.28 13.26 0.27
CA LEU A 67 11.14 14.21 -0.41
C LEU A 67 10.58 15.62 -0.41
N SER A 68 9.32 15.79 -0.08
CA SER A 68 8.68 17.09 -0.06
C SER A 68 9.19 17.90 1.13
N PRO A 69 9.60 19.16 0.92
CA PRO A 69 9.97 20.01 2.05
C PRO A 69 8.71 20.25 2.89
N ALA A 70 8.86 20.09 4.14
CA ALA A 70 7.73 20.17 5.08
C ALA A 70 7.15 21.57 5.16
#